data_78658af932cb9ca0383be7b7340d501d
#
_entry.id   78658af932cb9ca0383be7b7340d501d
#
_cell.length_a   1.000
_cell.length_b   1.000
_cell.length_c   1.000
_cell.angle_alpha   90.00
_cell.angle_beta   90.00
_cell.angle_gamma   90.00
#
_symmetry.space_group_name_H-M   'P 1'
#
loop_
_entity.id
_entity.type
_entity.pdbx_description
1 polymer ?
#
loop_
_entity_poly.entity_id
_entity_poly.type
_entity_poly.pdbx_seq_one_letter_code
_entity_poly.pdbx_strand_id
1 'polypeptide(L)'
;MPLSDRARRIAVPLAAFVFGLGVLALAVVLTLAPSQTGTAGVGGPFALVDQDGRTVTEKEMTGRPHLVFFGFTHCPDVCPTTLFQISEVFKATGDQGRNLRALFITVDPERDRPEVLKEYLSSFDDRIIGLTGDRVAVDAAVKAYRAYARKVPTTDGDYTMEHTSYVYLMDRRNRFVSTLSLNHPASEVAREVLKQL
;
A
#
# COMPACT_ATOMS: atom_id res chain seq x y z
N MET A 1 53.37 31.03 -16.93
CA MET A 1 54.64 30.42 -16.45
C MET A 1 54.47 28.93 -16.52
N PRO A 2 55.27 28.19 -17.29
CA PRO A 2 55.23 26.71 -17.28
C PRO A 2 55.74 26.17 -15.95
N LEU A 3 55.04 25.21 -15.38
CA LEU A 3 55.45 24.50 -14.16
C LEU A 3 56.82 23.84 -14.41
N SER A 4 57.75 23.95 -13.46
CA SER A 4 59.05 23.29 -13.53
C SER A 4 58.89 21.77 -13.66
N ASP A 5 59.79 21.09 -14.39
CA ASP A 5 59.75 19.63 -14.60
C ASP A 5 59.62 18.80 -13.29
N ARG A 6 60.18 19.29 -12.20
CA ARG A 6 60.04 18.69 -10.88
C ARG A 6 58.63 18.80 -10.34
N ALA A 7 57.96 19.94 -10.48
CA ALA A 7 56.57 20.14 -10.04
C ALA A 7 55.59 19.27 -10.88
N ARG A 8 55.86 19.11 -12.16
CA ARG A 8 55.05 18.27 -13.05
C ARG A 8 55.15 16.76 -12.70
N ARG A 9 56.34 16.31 -12.29
CA ARG A 9 56.58 14.90 -11.89
C ARG A 9 55.84 14.52 -10.62
N ILE A 10 55.52 15.48 -9.75
CA ILE A 10 54.76 15.23 -8.49
C ILE A 10 53.28 15.56 -8.70
N ALA A 11 52.94 16.59 -9.42
CA ALA A 11 51.54 17.04 -9.60
C ALA A 11 50.71 16.03 -10.40
N VAL A 12 51.27 15.40 -11.45
CA VAL A 12 50.53 14.42 -12.27
C VAL A 12 50.16 13.18 -11.49
N PRO A 13 51.05 12.48 -10.75
CA PRO A 13 50.62 11.32 -9.97
C PRO A 13 49.69 11.68 -8.80
N LEU A 14 49.87 12.86 -8.18
CA LEU A 14 48.98 13.32 -7.11
C LEU A 14 47.56 13.59 -7.67
N ALA A 15 47.44 14.23 -8.81
CA ALA A 15 46.13 14.47 -9.47
C ALA A 15 45.45 13.13 -9.85
N ALA A 16 46.23 12.18 -10.41
CA ALA A 16 45.71 10.85 -10.74
C ALA A 16 45.24 10.08 -9.46
N PHE A 17 45.96 10.20 -8.36
CA PHE A 17 45.59 9.58 -7.09
C PHE A 17 44.31 10.20 -6.51
N VAL A 18 44.21 11.52 -6.51
CA VAL A 18 43.00 12.23 -6.04
C VAL A 18 41.78 11.88 -6.90
N PHE A 19 41.99 11.82 -8.23
CA PHE A 19 40.93 11.41 -9.16
C PHE A 19 40.50 9.95 -8.90
N GLY A 20 41.45 9.03 -8.71
CA GLY A 20 41.15 7.64 -8.37
C GLY A 20 40.40 7.48 -7.05
N LEU A 21 40.77 8.25 -6.01
CA LEU A 21 40.03 8.29 -4.75
C LEU A 21 38.61 8.84 -4.93
N GLY A 22 38.42 9.86 -5.76
CA GLY A 22 37.11 10.42 -6.08
C GLY A 22 36.19 9.42 -6.77
N VAL A 23 36.71 8.69 -7.75
CA VAL A 23 35.98 7.62 -8.47
C VAL A 23 35.64 6.47 -7.52
N LEU A 24 36.58 6.07 -6.66
CA LEU A 24 36.35 5.02 -5.66
C LEU A 24 35.27 5.45 -4.64
N ALA A 25 35.36 6.67 -4.12
CA ALA A 25 34.36 7.21 -3.21
C ALA A 25 32.96 7.27 -3.86
N LEU A 26 32.88 7.72 -5.12
CA LEU A 26 31.63 7.72 -5.87
C LEU A 26 31.08 6.30 -6.08
N ALA A 27 31.93 5.35 -6.45
CA ALA A 27 31.54 3.95 -6.59
C ALA A 27 31.03 3.36 -5.25
N VAL A 28 31.70 3.65 -4.14
CA VAL A 28 31.29 3.24 -2.80
C VAL A 28 29.94 3.89 -2.42
N VAL A 29 29.75 5.17 -2.69
CA VAL A 29 28.44 5.86 -2.45
C VAL A 29 27.35 5.24 -3.29
N LEU A 30 27.60 4.94 -4.57
CA LEU A 30 26.61 4.32 -5.46
C LEU A 30 26.30 2.88 -5.10
N THR A 31 27.26 2.12 -4.55
CA THR A 31 27.04 0.73 -4.15
C THR A 31 26.48 0.58 -2.72
N LEU A 32 26.83 1.52 -1.82
CA LEU A 32 26.32 1.58 -0.45
C LEU A 32 25.11 2.49 -0.30
N ALA A 33 24.75 3.29 -1.34
CA ALA A 33 23.46 3.97 -1.34
C ALA A 33 22.38 2.92 -1.11
N PRO A 34 21.56 3.03 -0.04
CA PRO A 34 20.52 2.06 0.20
C PRO A 34 19.67 2.02 -1.06
N SER A 35 19.77 0.91 -1.79
CA SER A 35 18.77 0.61 -2.80
C SER A 35 17.46 0.76 -2.07
N GLN A 36 16.59 1.67 -2.49
CA GLN A 36 15.21 1.71 -2.05
C GLN A 36 14.45 0.53 -2.71
N THR A 37 15.08 -0.65 -2.72
CA THR A 37 14.35 -1.89 -2.69
C THR A 37 13.71 -1.90 -1.31
N GLY A 38 12.47 -1.43 -1.25
CA GLY A 38 11.68 -1.47 -0.03
C GLY A 38 11.92 -2.82 0.60
N THR A 39 12.41 -2.79 1.84
CA THR A 39 12.41 -3.98 2.69
C THR A 39 11.14 -4.72 2.35
N ALA A 40 11.24 -6.02 2.08
CA ALA A 40 10.14 -6.89 1.65
C ALA A 40 9.01 -6.87 2.69
N GLY A 41 8.41 -5.72 2.89
CA GLY A 41 7.32 -5.40 3.80
C GLY A 41 5.97 -5.69 3.14
N VAL A 42 4.94 -5.68 3.92
CA VAL A 42 3.56 -5.63 3.47
C VAL A 42 3.27 -4.19 3.02
N GLY A 43 2.64 -4.02 1.86
CA GLY A 43 2.40 -2.72 1.23
C GLY A 43 3.43 -2.40 0.14
N GLY A 44 3.10 -1.46 -0.73
CA GLY A 44 3.94 -1.04 -1.85
C GLY A 44 3.15 -0.20 -2.86
N PRO A 45 3.79 0.17 -3.98
CA PRO A 45 3.15 0.97 -4.99
C PRO A 45 1.99 0.24 -5.64
N PHE A 46 0.91 0.97 -5.89
CA PHE A 46 -0.22 0.56 -6.72
C PHE A 46 -0.76 1.75 -7.50
N ALA A 47 -1.47 1.50 -8.58
CA ALA A 47 -2.27 2.48 -9.32
C ALA A 47 -3.58 1.81 -9.68
N LEU A 48 -4.66 2.20 -9.00
CA LEU A 48 -6.00 1.64 -9.13
C LEU A 48 -7.00 2.76 -9.42
N VAL A 49 -8.24 2.40 -9.69
CA VAL A 49 -9.33 3.34 -9.96
C VAL A 49 -10.34 3.27 -8.82
N ASP A 50 -10.75 4.43 -8.27
CA ASP A 50 -11.77 4.47 -7.22
C ASP A 50 -13.19 4.30 -7.78
N GLN A 51 -14.17 4.23 -6.88
CA GLN A 51 -15.59 4.12 -7.22
C GLN A 51 -16.16 5.35 -7.96
N ASP A 52 -15.41 6.44 -8.05
CA ASP A 52 -15.77 7.64 -8.80
C ASP A 52 -15.00 7.77 -10.13
N GLY A 53 -14.22 6.75 -10.50
CA GLY A 53 -13.45 6.69 -11.74
C GLY A 53 -12.12 7.45 -11.69
N ARG A 54 -11.63 7.87 -10.52
CA ARG A 54 -10.37 8.59 -10.37
C ARG A 54 -9.22 7.61 -10.10
N THR A 55 -8.06 7.88 -10.68
CA THR A 55 -6.86 7.09 -10.36
C THR A 55 -6.39 7.41 -8.95
N VAL A 56 -6.18 6.37 -8.14
CA VAL A 56 -5.67 6.43 -6.76
C VAL A 56 -4.39 5.62 -6.66
N THR A 57 -3.38 6.19 -6.03
CA THR A 57 -2.10 5.55 -5.76
C THR A 57 -1.82 5.50 -4.26
N GLU A 58 -0.86 4.69 -3.85
CA GLU A 58 -0.40 4.64 -2.45
C GLU A 58 0.05 5.99 -1.92
N LYS A 59 0.48 6.91 -2.80
CA LYS A 59 0.98 8.24 -2.42
C LYS A 59 -0.11 9.12 -1.82
N GLU A 60 -1.36 8.92 -2.23
CA GLU A 60 -2.51 9.68 -1.72
C GLU A 60 -2.85 9.32 -0.27
N MET A 61 -2.37 8.17 0.18
CA MET A 61 -2.51 7.74 1.58
C MET A 61 -1.39 8.28 2.48
N THR A 62 -0.34 8.86 1.90
CA THR A 62 0.77 9.43 2.69
C THR A 62 0.27 10.59 3.57
N GLY A 63 0.75 10.63 4.81
CA GLY A 63 0.38 11.65 5.80
C GLY A 63 -0.80 11.26 6.68
N ARG A 64 -1.49 10.15 6.39
CA ARG A 64 -2.60 9.63 7.19
C ARG A 64 -2.52 8.13 7.40
N PRO A 65 -2.78 7.61 8.60
CA PRO A 65 -2.91 6.17 8.78
C PRO A 65 -4.19 5.69 8.07
N HIS A 66 -4.16 4.47 7.59
CA HIS A 66 -5.27 3.90 6.85
C HIS A 66 -5.34 2.39 6.99
N LEU A 67 -6.50 1.86 6.72
CA LEU A 67 -6.76 0.42 6.67
C LEU A 67 -6.75 -0.05 5.21
N VAL A 68 -6.36 -1.30 4.99
CA VAL A 68 -6.48 -1.95 3.68
C VAL A 68 -7.12 -3.32 3.86
N PHE A 69 -8.16 -3.57 3.09
CA PHE A 69 -8.88 -4.84 3.08
C PHE A 69 -9.10 -5.29 1.64
N PHE A 70 -8.70 -6.52 1.34
CA PHE A 70 -8.94 -7.16 0.05
C PHE A 70 -10.25 -7.94 0.12
N GLY A 71 -11.09 -7.80 -0.90
CA GLY A 71 -12.39 -8.46 -0.94
C GLY A 71 -13.05 -8.37 -2.30
N PHE A 72 -14.32 -8.70 -2.41
CA PHE A 72 -15.11 -8.57 -3.63
C PHE A 72 -16.60 -8.44 -3.29
N THR A 73 -17.39 -7.80 -4.18
CA THR A 73 -18.80 -7.47 -3.89
C THR A 73 -19.71 -8.70 -3.82
N HIS A 74 -19.37 -9.75 -4.55
CA HIS A 74 -20.13 -11.01 -4.57
C HIS A 74 -19.79 -11.97 -3.42
N CYS A 75 -19.02 -11.50 -2.43
CA CYS A 75 -18.77 -12.29 -1.21
C CYS A 75 -20.01 -12.28 -0.32
N PRO A 76 -20.58 -13.48 0.02
CA PRO A 76 -21.88 -13.52 0.70
C PRO A 76 -21.84 -13.17 2.19
N ASP A 77 -20.67 -13.21 2.84
CA ASP A 77 -20.57 -13.14 4.31
C ASP A 77 -19.37 -12.31 4.80
N VAL A 78 -18.15 -12.76 4.59
CA VAL A 78 -16.95 -12.18 5.23
C VAL A 78 -16.75 -10.72 4.85
N CYS A 79 -16.91 -10.34 3.57
CA CYS A 79 -16.65 -8.98 3.12
C CYS A 79 -17.64 -7.96 3.69
N PRO A 80 -18.98 -8.14 3.60
CA PRO A 80 -19.91 -7.18 4.19
C PRO A 80 -19.78 -7.12 5.71
N THR A 81 -19.54 -8.24 6.40
CA THR A 81 -19.31 -8.27 7.85
C THR A 81 -18.06 -7.45 8.22
N THR A 82 -16.95 -7.63 7.52
CA THR A 82 -15.70 -6.89 7.76
C THR A 82 -15.88 -5.38 7.51
N LEU A 83 -16.55 -4.98 6.41
CA LEU A 83 -16.81 -3.58 6.12
C LEU A 83 -17.72 -2.91 7.14
N PHE A 84 -18.73 -3.64 7.64
CA PHE A 84 -19.57 -3.19 8.75
C PHE A 84 -18.74 -2.98 10.02
N GLN A 85 -17.87 -3.93 10.39
CA GLN A 85 -17.00 -3.80 11.55
C GLN A 85 -16.02 -2.62 11.41
N ILE A 86 -15.44 -2.39 10.22
CA ILE A 86 -14.62 -1.20 9.94
C ILE A 86 -15.43 0.08 10.14
N SER A 87 -16.68 0.11 9.69
CA SER A 87 -17.58 1.27 9.89
C SER A 87 -17.84 1.53 11.38
N GLU A 88 -18.07 0.50 12.18
CA GLU A 88 -18.22 0.65 13.63
C GLU A 88 -16.92 1.10 14.33
N VAL A 89 -15.77 0.61 13.88
CA VAL A 89 -14.45 1.11 14.35
C VAL A 89 -14.29 2.60 14.04
N PHE A 90 -14.60 3.01 12.82
CA PHE A 90 -14.52 4.42 12.42
C PHE A 90 -15.48 5.29 13.24
N LYS A 91 -16.70 4.85 13.48
CA LYS A 91 -17.65 5.54 14.35
C LYS A 91 -17.10 5.67 15.78
N ALA A 92 -16.46 4.63 16.31
CA ALA A 92 -15.87 4.64 17.64
C ALA A 92 -14.65 5.56 17.77
N THR A 93 -13.96 5.92 16.67
CA THR A 93 -12.86 6.89 16.70
C THR A 93 -13.32 8.34 16.89
N GLY A 94 -14.58 8.65 16.64
CA GLY A 94 -15.14 9.99 16.75
C GLY A 94 -14.39 11.01 15.89
N ASP A 95 -14.30 12.24 16.39
CA ASP A 95 -13.62 13.35 15.71
C ASP A 95 -12.12 13.13 15.46
N GLN A 96 -11.47 12.35 16.32
CA GLN A 96 -10.05 12.05 16.17
C GLN A 96 -9.79 11.24 14.90
N GLY A 97 -10.72 10.37 14.51
CA GLY A 97 -10.60 9.51 13.33
C GLY A 97 -11.13 10.12 12.03
N ARG A 98 -11.49 11.42 11.98
CA ARG A 98 -12.06 12.04 10.76
C ARG A 98 -11.17 11.91 9.50
N ASN A 99 -9.86 11.84 9.69
CA ASN A 99 -8.88 11.71 8.61
C ASN A 99 -8.49 10.26 8.29
N LEU A 100 -9.01 9.28 9.02
CA LEU A 100 -8.81 7.87 8.71
C LEU A 100 -9.50 7.52 7.38
N ARG A 101 -8.95 6.55 6.70
CA ARG A 101 -9.53 5.95 5.48
C ARG A 101 -9.38 4.44 5.55
N ALA A 102 -10.25 3.73 4.86
CA ALA A 102 -10.06 2.33 4.55
C ALA A 102 -10.10 2.15 3.03
N LEU A 103 -9.18 1.38 2.51
CA LEU A 103 -9.15 0.98 1.11
C LEU A 103 -9.74 -0.43 1.01
N PHE A 104 -10.88 -0.54 0.34
CA PHE A 104 -11.46 -1.82 -0.08
C PHE A 104 -10.95 -2.12 -1.49
N ILE A 105 -9.92 -2.95 -1.61
CA ILE A 105 -9.31 -3.30 -2.90
C ILE A 105 -9.96 -4.59 -3.41
N THR A 106 -10.64 -4.49 -4.56
CA THR A 106 -11.25 -5.69 -5.12
C THR A 106 -10.20 -6.71 -5.57
N VAL A 107 -10.51 -7.99 -5.38
CA VAL A 107 -9.78 -9.12 -5.97
C VAL A 107 -10.49 -9.69 -7.20
N ASP A 108 -11.66 -9.12 -7.56
CA ASP A 108 -12.49 -9.54 -8.69
C ASP A 108 -12.86 -8.37 -9.63
N PRO A 109 -11.88 -7.75 -10.29
CA PRO A 109 -12.14 -6.59 -11.14
C PRO A 109 -13.01 -6.90 -12.37
N GLU A 110 -13.25 -8.17 -12.68
CA GLU A 110 -14.14 -8.56 -13.78
C GLU A 110 -15.61 -8.23 -13.45
N ARG A 111 -16.02 -8.41 -12.19
CA ARG A 111 -17.37 -8.11 -11.69
C ARG A 111 -17.43 -6.74 -10.98
N ASP A 112 -16.39 -6.36 -10.27
CA ASP A 112 -16.34 -5.18 -9.41
C ASP A 112 -15.85 -3.94 -10.16
N ARG A 113 -16.68 -3.40 -11.05
CA ARG A 113 -16.42 -2.13 -11.71
C ARG A 113 -16.68 -0.95 -10.77
N PRO A 114 -16.22 0.28 -11.08
CA PRO A 114 -16.40 1.45 -10.22
C PRO A 114 -17.85 1.67 -9.78
N GLU A 115 -18.82 1.54 -10.67
CA GLU A 115 -20.24 1.74 -10.39
C GLU A 115 -20.78 0.70 -9.40
N VAL A 116 -20.33 -0.57 -9.53
CA VAL A 116 -20.72 -1.68 -8.65
C VAL A 116 -20.13 -1.45 -7.25
N LEU A 117 -18.86 -1.04 -7.16
CA LEU A 117 -18.22 -0.69 -5.89
C LEU A 117 -18.92 0.50 -5.22
N LYS A 118 -19.31 1.51 -6.00
CA LYS A 118 -20.03 2.69 -5.50
C LYS A 118 -21.36 2.32 -4.85
N GLU A 119 -22.16 1.51 -5.54
CA GLU A 119 -23.44 1.02 -5.03
C GLU A 119 -23.22 0.16 -3.76
N TYR A 120 -22.32 -0.81 -3.82
CA TYR A 120 -22.05 -1.70 -2.71
C TYR A 120 -21.57 -0.96 -1.47
N LEU A 121 -20.63 -0.02 -1.62
CA LEU A 121 -20.06 0.72 -0.50
C LEU A 121 -20.98 1.80 0.07
N SER A 122 -22.06 2.17 -0.62
CA SER A 122 -23.04 3.13 -0.12
C SER A 122 -23.72 2.71 1.19
N SER A 123 -23.65 1.41 1.53
CA SER A 123 -24.21 0.84 2.76
C SER A 123 -23.24 0.94 3.96
N PHE A 124 -22.02 1.45 3.78
CA PHE A 124 -20.98 1.50 4.81
C PHE A 124 -20.52 2.93 5.08
N ASP A 125 -19.53 3.10 5.95
CA ASP A 125 -18.95 4.41 6.29
C ASP A 125 -18.27 5.05 5.05
N ASP A 126 -18.52 6.34 4.82
CA ASP A 126 -18.05 7.10 3.64
C ASP A 126 -16.52 7.26 3.56
N ARG A 127 -15.81 6.94 4.63
CA ARG A 127 -14.34 6.87 4.67
C ARG A 127 -13.78 5.60 4.04
N ILE A 128 -14.63 4.66 3.64
CA ILE A 128 -14.24 3.45 2.91
C ILE A 128 -14.21 3.76 1.42
N ILE A 129 -13.05 3.63 0.81
CA ILE A 129 -12.80 3.90 -0.60
C ILE A 129 -12.66 2.56 -1.32
N GLY A 130 -13.52 2.29 -2.30
CA GLY A 130 -13.43 1.11 -3.15
C GLY A 130 -12.43 1.33 -4.27
N LEU A 131 -11.54 0.39 -4.46
CA LEU A 131 -10.52 0.43 -5.50
C LEU A 131 -10.61 -0.79 -6.40
N THR A 132 -10.61 -0.54 -7.70
CA THR A 132 -10.60 -1.55 -8.77
C THR A 132 -9.59 -1.15 -9.86
N GLY A 133 -9.50 -1.91 -10.93
CA GLY A 133 -8.61 -1.63 -12.06
C GLY A 133 -8.64 -2.76 -13.07
N ASP A 134 -7.69 -2.80 -13.99
CA ASP A 134 -7.47 -4.00 -14.76
C ASP A 134 -6.87 -5.13 -13.91
N ARG A 135 -6.92 -6.35 -14.41
CA ARG A 135 -6.41 -7.55 -13.71
C ARG A 135 -4.94 -7.40 -13.30
N VAL A 136 -4.12 -6.80 -14.17
CA VAL A 136 -2.67 -6.64 -13.93
C VAL A 136 -2.42 -5.67 -12.77
N ALA A 137 -3.15 -4.55 -12.72
CA ALA A 137 -3.05 -3.56 -11.66
C ALA A 137 -3.52 -4.12 -10.31
N VAL A 138 -4.64 -4.86 -10.30
CA VAL A 138 -5.16 -5.51 -9.09
C VAL A 138 -4.20 -6.59 -8.59
N ASP A 139 -3.68 -7.45 -9.47
CA ASP A 139 -2.72 -8.48 -9.09
C ASP A 139 -1.41 -7.88 -8.56
N ALA A 140 -0.98 -6.74 -9.11
CA ALA A 140 0.17 -6.00 -8.59
C ALA A 140 -0.07 -5.48 -7.16
N ALA A 141 -1.26 -4.95 -6.86
CA ALA A 141 -1.65 -4.52 -5.52
C ALA A 141 -1.72 -5.71 -4.55
N VAL A 142 -2.36 -6.82 -4.94
CA VAL A 142 -2.43 -8.06 -4.15
C VAL A 142 -1.02 -8.55 -3.80
N LYS A 143 -0.10 -8.56 -4.78
CA LYS A 143 1.30 -8.94 -4.57
C LYS A 143 2.05 -7.97 -3.65
N ALA A 144 1.85 -6.66 -3.81
CA ALA A 144 2.50 -5.65 -2.99
C ALA A 144 2.14 -5.79 -1.51
N TYR A 145 0.90 -6.15 -1.20
CA TYR A 145 0.43 -6.39 0.17
C TYR A 145 0.64 -7.84 0.64
N ARG A 146 1.29 -8.69 -0.17
CA ARG A 146 1.47 -10.12 0.11
C ARG A 146 0.14 -10.83 0.44
N ALA A 147 -0.93 -10.32 -0.10
CA ALA A 147 -2.22 -10.94 -0.06
C ALA A 147 -2.28 -12.10 -1.07
N TYR A 148 -3.24 -12.96 -0.85
CA TYR A 148 -3.56 -14.06 -1.75
C TYR A 148 -4.92 -13.80 -2.38
N ALA A 149 -5.07 -14.14 -3.65
CA ALA A 149 -6.36 -14.14 -4.34
C ALA A 149 -6.37 -15.21 -5.43
N ARG A 150 -7.45 -15.97 -5.49
CA ARG A 150 -7.64 -17.01 -6.50
C ARG A 150 -9.10 -17.16 -6.88
N LYS A 151 -9.36 -17.25 -8.17
CA LYS A 151 -10.68 -17.58 -8.73
C LYS A 151 -10.94 -19.09 -8.58
N VAL A 152 -12.08 -19.45 -8.01
CA VAL A 152 -12.48 -20.84 -7.76
C VAL A 152 -13.84 -21.10 -8.41
N PRO A 153 -13.94 -22.04 -9.36
CA PRO A 153 -15.22 -22.43 -9.96
C PRO A 153 -16.18 -22.97 -8.91
N THR A 154 -17.46 -22.66 -9.05
CA THR A 154 -18.55 -23.19 -8.24
C THR A 154 -19.32 -24.26 -9.02
N THR A 155 -20.11 -25.07 -8.33
CA THR A 155 -20.83 -26.20 -8.91
C THR A 155 -21.98 -25.81 -9.83
N ASP A 156 -22.43 -24.57 -9.76
CA ASP A 156 -23.50 -23.96 -10.57
C ASP A 156 -22.99 -23.33 -11.89
N GLY A 157 -21.68 -23.45 -12.16
CA GLY A 157 -21.05 -22.93 -13.37
C GLY A 157 -20.58 -21.47 -13.28
N ASP A 158 -20.67 -20.86 -12.10
CA ASP A 158 -20.12 -19.54 -11.79
C ASP A 158 -18.75 -19.70 -11.06
N TYR A 159 -18.29 -18.67 -10.36
CA TYR A 159 -17.08 -18.70 -9.55
C TYR A 159 -17.17 -17.83 -8.30
N THR A 160 -16.37 -18.16 -7.34
CA THR A 160 -16.06 -17.33 -6.18
C THR A 160 -14.58 -16.99 -6.12
N MET A 161 -14.20 -16.09 -5.20
CA MET A 161 -12.80 -15.75 -4.96
C MET A 161 -12.37 -16.23 -3.57
N GLU A 162 -11.30 -17.03 -3.53
CA GLU A 162 -10.55 -17.24 -2.29
C GLU A 162 -9.55 -16.10 -2.14
N HIS A 163 -9.49 -15.46 -0.98
CA HIS A 163 -8.60 -14.33 -0.75
C HIS A 163 -8.20 -14.20 0.72
N THR A 164 -7.13 -13.43 0.96
CA THR A 164 -6.74 -13.00 2.30
C THR A 164 -7.81 -12.08 2.88
N SER A 165 -8.31 -12.42 4.07
CA SER A 165 -9.37 -11.67 4.78
C SER A 165 -8.85 -10.78 5.93
N TYR A 166 -7.53 -10.55 6.00
CA TYR A 166 -6.95 -9.66 7.01
C TYR A 166 -7.22 -8.19 6.67
N VAL A 167 -7.48 -7.39 7.73
CA VAL A 167 -7.46 -5.93 7.62
C VAL A 167 -6.07 -5.44 8.04
N TYR A 168 -5.36 -4.83 7.10
CA TYR A 168 -4.03 -4.29 7.35
C TYR A 168 -4.13 -2.88 7.91
N LEU A 169 -3.36 -2.58 8.96
CA LEU A 169 -3.17 -1.23 9.48
C LEU A 169 -1.85 -0.68 8.94
N MET A 170 -1.94 0.47 8.28
CA MET A 170 -0.81 1.19 7.70
C MET A 170 -0.60 2.52 8.43
N ASP A 171 0.65 2.87 8.70
CA ASP A 171 1.01 4.15 9.31
C ASP A 171 0.96 5.32 8.31
N ARG A 172 1.22 6.54 8.78
CA ARG A 172 1.26 7.77 7.95
C ARG A 172 2.33 7.76 6.84
N ARG A 173 3.26 6.80 6.87
CA ARG A 173 4.33 6.64 5.86
C ARG A 173 4.07 5.45 4.94
N ASN A 174 2.84 4.95 4.90
CA ASN A 174 2.45 3.75 4.16
C ASN A 174 3.24 2.49 4.58
N ARG A 175 3.71 2.41 5.82
CA ARG A 175 4.38 1.23 6.34
C ARG A 175 3.38 0.37 7.10
N PHE A 176 3.48 -0.92 6.92
CA PHE A 176 2.69 -1.89 7.64
C PHE A 176 2.99 -1.84 9.15
N VAL A 177 1.95 -1.78 9.95
CA VAL A 177 2.00 -1.80 11.42
C VAL A 177 1.61 -3.18 11.94
N SER A 178 0.38 -3.60 11.64
CA SER A 178 -0.19 -4.88 12.09
C SER A 178 -1.37 -5.29 11.21
N THR A 179 -1.88 -6.48 11.43
CA THR A 179 -3.24 -6.85 11.03
C THR A 179 -4.18 -6.63 12.20
N LEU A 180 -5.35 -6.03 11.93
CA LEU A 180 -6.37 -5.80 12.96
C LEU A 180 -7.25 -7.04 13.14
N SER A 181 -7.45 -7.43 14.38
CA SER A 181 -8.48 -8.39 14.74
C SER A 181 -9.79 -7.65 15.03
N LEU A 182 -10.77 -7.78 14.14
CA LEU A 182 -12.08 -7.16 14.30
C LEU A 182 -13.03 -7.95 15.20
N ASN A 183 -12.56 -9.06 15.80
CA ASN A 183 -13.33 -9.84 16.79
C ASN A 183 -13.39 -9.17 18.17
N HIS A 184 -12.66 -8.09 18.38
CA HIS A 184 -12.70 -7.28 19.59
C HIS A 184 -13.77 -6.18 19.49
N PRO A 185 -14.23 -5.60 20.61
CA PRO A 185 -15.14 -4.46 20.59
C PRO A 185 -14.57 -3.30 19.73
N ALA A 186 -15.42 -2.68 18.93
CA ALA A 186 -15.01 -1.59 18.01
C ALA A 186 -14.25 -0.47 18.73
N SER A 187 -14.59 -0.13 19.97
CA SER A 187 -13.90 0.87 20.79
C SER A 187 -12.48 0.47 21.17
N GLU A 188 -12.19 -0.82 21.27
CA GLU A 188 -10.84 -1.33 21.53
C GLU A 188 -9.98 -1.26 20.28
N VAL A 189 -10.49 -1.72 19.16
CA VAL A 189 -9.82 -1.63 17.84
C VAL A 189 -9.59 -0.17 17.47
N ALA A 190 -10.57 0.70 17.71
CA ALA A 190 -10.43 2.15 17.48
C ALA A 190 -9.26 2.75 18.26
N ARG A 191 -9.05 2.36 19.52
CA ARG A 191 -7.89 2.83 20.31
C ARG A 191 -6.55 2.38 19.72
N GLU A 192 -6.49 1.17 19.13
CA GLU A 192 -5.29 0.69 18.46
C GLU A 192 -4.99 1.53 17.20
N VAL A 193 -6.00 1.79 16.38
CA VAL A 193 -5.88 2.61 15.17
C VAL A 193 -5.48 4.05 15.52
N LEU A 194 -6.08 4.64 16.56
CA LEU A 194 -5.79 6.02 16.99
C LEU A 194 -4.35 6.22 17.49
N LYS A 195 -3.67 5.16 17.95
CA LYS A 195 -2.24 5.25 18.31
C LYS A 195 -1.33 5.57 17.12
N GLN A 196 -1.84 5.42 15.89
CA GLN A 196 -1.08 5.70 14.66
C GLN A 196 -1.32 7.13 14.13
N LEU A 197 -2.25 7.90 14.75
CA LEU A 197 -2.47 9.32 14.44
C LEU A 197 -1.36 10.20 15.01
#